data_8ea5d4b1c3bfd80461b1ef7b9f6ed734
#
_entry.id   8ea5d4b1c3bfd80461b1ef7b9f6ed734
#
_cell.length_a   1.000
_cell.length_b   1.000
_cell.length_c   1.000
_cell.angle_alpha   90.00
_cell.angle_beta   90.00
_cell.angle_gamma   90.00
#
_symmetry.space_group_name_H-M   'P 1'
#
loop_
_entity.id
_entity.type
_entity.pdbx_description
1 polymer ?
#
loop_
_entity_poly.entity_id
_entity_poly.type
_entity_poly.pdbx_seq_one_letter_code
_entity_poly.pdbx_strand_id
1 'polypeptide(L)'
;MIRNFVAKFTLLSLLALLFVACNDAVTYSEMKEKERNAVNRFIKENGIKVISFADFVANDSVTDVAKNEFVEIDGVYMQIVNNPADAADALKLKDGESRTFLVRYNEYNIQEGDTISTNIYMGEPDEMRVTNNSGTFSATFTSGVMMALYSTSYVPSGWLTPFGFLYFTRSTSNLAKVNLIVPHTKGTSNASTYVYPCLYSITFQPERSYVYDED
;
A
#
# COMPACT_ATOMS: atom_id res chain seq x y z
N MET A 1 -51.06 45.33 -15.99
CA MET A 1 -49.78 45.08 -16.73
C MET A 1 -48.59 44.80 -15.77
N ILE A 2 -48.40 45.57 -14.72
CA ILE A 2 -47.30 45.44 -13.75
C ILE A 2 -47.29 44.06 -13.00
N ARG A 3 -48.47 43.53 -12.64
CA ARG A 3 -48.57 42.25 -11.89
C ARG A 3 -48.07 41.01 -12.66
N ASN A 4 -48.26 41.01 -13.98
CA ASN A 4 -47.77 39.92 -14.85
C ASN A 4 -46.26 40.07 -15.16
N PHE A 5 -45.70 41.28 -15.04
CA PHE A 5 -44.29 41.54 -15.23
C PHE A 5 -43.48 41.07 -14.01
N VAL A 6 -43.97 41.36 -12.81
CA VAL A 6 -43.35 40.90 -11.54
C VAL A 6 -43.37 39.39 -11.44
N ALA A 7 -44.50 38.72 -11.80
CA ALA A 7 -44.57 37.25 -11.77
C ALA A 7 -43.63 36.58 -12.78
N LYS A 8 -43.43 37.15 -13.95
CA LYS A 8 -42.44 36.64 -14.94
C LYS A 8 -41.00 36.87 -14.50
N PHE A 9 -40.70 37.99 -13.84
CA PHE A 9 -39.37 38.28 -13.32
C PHE A 9 -38.98 37.39 -12.13
N THR A 10 -39.95 37.15 -11.23
CA THR A 10 -39.73 36.18 -10.10
C THR A 10 -39.58 34.74 -10.59
N LEU A 11 -40.29 34.31 -11.63
CA LEU A 11 -40.17 32.99 -12.21
C LEU A 11 -38.82 32.84 -12.92
N LEU A 12 -38.33 33.85 -13.59
CA LEU A 12 -37.03 33.85 -14.28
C LEU A 12 -35.85 33.86 -13.29
N SER A 13 -35.96 34.59 -12.16
CA SER A 13 -34.97 34.60 -11.10
C SER A 13 -34.91 33.26 -10.33
N LEU A 14 -36.08 32.58 -10.15
CA LEU A 14 -36.15 31.26 -9.54
C LEU A 14 -35.54 30.17 -10.42
N LEU A 15 -35.72 30.30 -11.75
CA LEU A 15 -35.10 29.39 -12.74
C LEU A 15 -33.58 29.56 -12.82
N ALA A 16 -33.05 30.79 -12.66
CA ALA A 16 -31.62 31.05 -12.63
C ALA A 16 -30.94 30.49 -11.38
N LEU A 17 -31.63 30.38 -10.24
CA LEU A 17 -31.11 29.77 -9.01
C LEU A 17 -30.97 28.25 -9.10
N LEU A 18 -31.65 27.58 -10.03
CA LEU A 18 -31.54 26.13 -10.23
C LEU A 18 -30.26 25.72 -11.00
N PHE A 19 -29.59 26.66 -11.66
CA PHE A 19 -28.33 26.38 -12.38
C PHE A 19 -27.07 26.57 -11.53
N VAL A 20 -27.17 27.06 -10.29
CA VAL A 20 -26.02 27.27 -9.38
C VAL A 20 -25.76 26.05 -8.49
N ALA A 21 -26.59 25.03 -8.54
CA ALA A 21 -26.44 23.79 -7.77
C ALA A 21 -25.74 22.68 -8.56
N CYS A 22 -24.82 22.99 -9.50
CA CYS A 22 -23.77 22.05 -9.86
C CYS A 22 -22.78 22.03 -8.69
N ASN A 23 -23.02 21.15 -7.72
CA ASN A 23 -21.95 20.71 -6.85
C ASN A 23 -20.92 20.02 -7.75
N ASP A 24 -19.75 20.63 -7.89
CA ASP A 24 -18.55 20.03 -8.49
C ASP A 24 -18.04 18.92 -7.55
N ALA A 25 -18.90 17.96 -7.22
CA ALA A 25 -18.50 16.78 -6.48
C ALA A 25 -17.61 15.95 -7.41
N VAL A 26 -16.32 15.89 -7.07
CA VAL A 26 -15.35 15.08 -7.80
C VAL A 26 -15.86 13.64 -7.89
N THR A 27 -16.02 13.13 -9.09
CA THR A 27 -16.50 11.77 -9.32
C THR A 27 -15.42 10.74 -9.00
N TYR A 28 -15.84 9.52 -8.68
CA TYR A 28 -14.90 8.42 -8.44
C TYR A 28 -13.97 8.17 -9.66
N SER A 29 -14.47 8.38 -10.88
CA SER A 29 -13.66 8.27 -12.09
C SER A 29 -12.55 9.31 -12.15
N GLU A 30 -12.85 10.56 -11.79
CA GLU A 30 -11.86 11.63 -11.72
C GLU A 30 -10.84 11.40 -10.60
N MET A 31 -11.27 10.87 -9.45
CA MET A 31 -10.35 10.50 -8.37
C MET A 31 -9.38 9.40 -8.82
N LYS A 32 -9.84 8.36 -9.53
CA LYS A 32 -8.97 7.31 -10.08
C LYS A 32 -8.02 7.84 -11.15
N GLU A 33 -8.46 8.79 -11.95
CA GLU A 33 -7.58 9.44 -12.92
C GLU A 33 -6.50 10.27 -12.23
N LYS A 34 -6.87 11.02 -11.17
CA LYS A 34 -5.93 11.79 -10.35
C LYS A 34 -4.88 10.86 -9.70
N GLU A 35 -5.32 9.73 -9.14
CA GLU A 35 -4.43 8.70 -8.59
C GLU A 35 -3.44 8.18 -9.63
N ARG A 36 -3.93 7.73 -10.79
CA ARG A 36 -3.08 7.22 -11.88
C ARG A 36 -2.06 8.26 -12.33
N ASN A 37 -2.49 9.50 -12.47
CA ASN A 37 -1.60 10.61 -12.85
C ASN A 37 -0.56 10.91 -11.77
N ALA A 38 -0.93 10.79 -10.49
CA ALA A 38 0.00 10.95 -9.36
C ALA A 38 1.08 9.84 -9.36
N VAL A 39 0.69 8.57 -9.55
CA VAL A 39 1.62 7.45 -9.65
C VAL A 39 2.57 7.61 -10.85
N ASN A 40 2.05 7.93 -12.03
CA ASN A 40 2.86 8.11 -13.25
C ASN A 40 3.86 9.27 -13.08
N ARG A 41 3.42 10.38 -12.49
CA ARG A 41 4.29 11.52 -12.18
C ARG A 41 5.38 11.09 -11.19
N PHE A 42 5.02 10.41 -10.11
CA PHE A 42 5.95 9.95 -9.09
C PHE A 42 7.02 9.00 -9.67
N ILE A 43 6.62 8.04 -10.50
CA ILE A 43 7.52 7.12 -11.21
C ILE A 43 8.52 7.92 -12.07
N LYS A 44 8.03 8.90 -12.83
CA LYS A 44 8.86 9.73 -13.72
C LYS A 44 9.83 10.63 -12.93
N GLU A 45 9.34 11.34 -11.93
CA GLU A 45 10.13 12.30 -11.15
C GLU A 45 11.20 11.63 -10.30
N ASN A 46 10.94 10.40 -9.84
CA ASN A 46 11.91 9.62 -9.07
C ASN A 46 12.81 8.71 -9.94
N GLY A 47 12.70 8.77 -11.26
CA GLY A 47 13.51 7.95 -12.16
C GLY A 47 13.30 6.45 -11.96
N ILE A 48 12.09 6.04 -11.57
CA ILE A 48 11.77 4.63 -11.36
C ILE A 48 11.72 3.93 -12.72
N LYS A 49 12.45 2.83 -12.83
CA LYS A 49 12.43 1.95 -14.00
C LYS A 49 11.47 0.79 -13.73
N VAL A 50 10.31 0.81 -14.38
CA VAL A 50 9.37 -0.31 -14.31
C VAL A 50 9.81 -1.41 -15.25
N ILE A 51 10.02 -2.62 -14.71
CA ILE A 51 10.33 -3.83 -15.48
C ILE A 51 9.09 -4.73 -15.59
N SER A 52 9.02 -5.55 -16.64
CA SER A 52 7.94 -6.50 -16.80
C SER A 52 8.03 -7.64 -15.78
N PHE A 53 6.91 -8.30 -15.47
CA PHE A 53 6.92 -9.49 -14.62
C PHE A 53 7.74 -10.62 -15.23
N ALA A 54 7.76 -10.75 -16.56
CA ALA A 54 8.56 -11.74 -17.26
C ALA A 54 10.07 -11.50 -17.08
N ASP A 55 10.53 -10.23 -17.18
CA ASP A 55 11.92 -9.86 -16.94
C ASP A 55 12.31 -10.09 -15.47
N PHE A 56 11.40 -9.75 -14.54
CA PHE A 56 11.61 -9.99 -13.11
C PHE A 56 11.80 -11.48 -12.81
N VAL A 57 10.95 -12.35 -13.34
CA VAL A 57 11.08 -13.81 -13.16
C VAL A 57 12.33 -14.35 -13.84
N ALA A 58 12.67 -13.86 -15.03
CA ALA A 58 13.91 -14.26 -15.75
C ALA A 58 15.19 -13.83 -15.01
N ASN A 59 15.09 -12.83 -14.13
CA ASN A 59 16.18 -12.34 -13.28
C ASN A 59 16.06 -12.86 -11.84
N ASP A 60 15.72 -14.15 -11.65
CA ASP A 60 15.63 -14.81 -10.34
C ASP A 60 14.71 -14.09 -9.33
N SER A 61 13.72 -13.37 -9.81
CA SER A 61 12.77 -12.58 -9.00
C SER A 61 13.46 -11.54 -8.11
N VAL A 62 14.46 -10.85 -8.64
CA VAL A 62 15.14 -9.72 -8.00
C VAL A 62 14.94 -8.44 -8.80
N THR A 63 15.01 -7.29 -8.12
CA THR A 63 15.04 -5.96 -8.73
C THR A 63 16.40 -5.30 -8.49
N ASP A 64 16.91 -4.57 -9.48
CA ASP A 64 18.19 -3.84 -9.35
C ASP A 64 17.93 -2.48 -8.65
N VAL A 65 18.30 -2.40 -7.38
CA VAL A 65 18.17 -1.18 -6.57
C VAL A 65 19.00 -0.03 -7.12
N ALA A 66 20.20 -0.33 -7.68
CA ALA A 66 21.07 0.70 -8.24
C ALA A 66 20.48 1.35 -9.50
N LYS A 67 19.62 0.62 -10.21
CA LYS A 67 18.87 1.12 -11.37
C LYS A 67 17.47 1.62 -11.00
N ASN A 68 17.12 1.62 -9.72
CA ASN A 68 15.79 1.97 -9.22
C ASN A 68 14.69 1.17 -9.91
N GLU A 69 14.89 -0.15 -10.07
CA GLU A 69 13.95 -1.03 -10.73
C GLU A 69 12.79 -1.40 -9.81
N PHE A 70 11.58 -1.30 -10.35
CA PHE A 70 10.33 -1.79 -9.76
C PHE A 70 9.64 -2.73 -10.74
N VAL A 71 9.07 -3.83 -10.25
CA VAL A 71 8.18 -4.70 -11.03
C VAL A 71 6.73 -4.37 -10.72
N GLU A 72 5.88 -4.33 -11.74
CA GLU A 72 4.44 -4.22 -11.53
C GLU A 72 3.81 -5.61 -11.40
N ILE A 73 3.12 -5.84 -10.28
CA ILE A 73 2.40 -7.08 -10.01
C ILE A 73 0.98 -6.71 -9.56
N ASP A 74 0.03 -6.99 -10.42
CA ASP A 74 -1.40 -6.76 -10.15
C ASP A 74 -1.69 -5.34 -9.62
N GLY A 75 -1.08 -4.33 -10.26
CA GLY A 75 -1.22 -2.92 -9.96
C GLY A 75 -0.39 -2.41 -8.78
N VAL A 76 0.37 -3.25 -8.10
CA VAL A 76 1.37 -2.86 -7.10
C VAL A 76 2.74 -2.79 -7.76
N TYR A 77 3.45 -1.68 -7.61
CA TYR A 77 4.85 -1.60 -8.03
C TYR A 77 5.72 -1.96 -6.84
N MET A 78 6.59 -2.96 -7.02
CA MET A 78 7.43 -3.51 -5.96
C MET A 78 8.91 -3.42 -6.34
N GLN A 79 9.72 -2.88 -5.42
CA GLN A 79 11.17 -2.99 -5.41
C GLN A 79 11.60 -3.85 -4.22
N ILE A 80 12.32 -4.92 -4.47
CA ILE A 80 12.96 -5.72 -3.43
C ILE A 80 14.31 -5.05 -3.12
N VAL A 81 14.39 -4.39 -1.96
CA VAL A 81 15.59 -3.67 -1.52
C VAL A 81 16.58 -4.62 -0.87
N ASN A 82 16.08 -5.59 -0.12
CA ASN A 82 16.89 -6.66 0.48
C ASN A 82 16.07 -7.95 0.55
N ASN A 83 16.68 -9.05 0.10
CA ASN A 83 16.12 -10.39 0.17
C ASN A 83 17.16 -11.34 0.78
N PRO A 84 17.06 -11.69 2.06
CA PRO A 84 18.07 -12.46 2.78
C PRO A 84 18.05 -13.96 2.46
N ALA A 85 18.06 -14.33 1.17
CA ALA A 85 17.99 -15.73 0.74
C ALA A 85 19.20 -16.56 1.22
N ASP A 86 20.37 -15.94 1.35
CA ASP A 86 21.61 -16.59 1.77
C ASP A 86 21.84 -16.59 3.28
N ALA A 87 20.88 -16.07 4.08
CA ALA A 87 21.01 -16.08 5.53
C ALA A 87 20.89 -17.51 6.07
N ALA A 88 21.68 -17.85 7.10
CA ALA A 88 21.68 -19.18 7.70
C ALA A 88 20.32 -19.60 8.28
N ASP A 89 19.51 -18.62 8.71
CA ASP A 89 18.14 -18.79 9.21
C ASP A 89 17.07 -18.34 8.20
N ALA A 90 17.43 -18.25 6.90
CA ALA A 90 16.50 -17.84 5.84
C ALA A 90 15.31 -18.78 5.75
N LEU A 91 14.12 -18.25 5.77
CA LEU A 91 12.87 -19.01 5.65
C LEU A 91 11.91 -18.37 4.65
N LYS A 92 11.10 -19.20 4.00
CA LYS A 92 9.87 -18.80 3.30
C LYS A 92 8.67 -19.30 4.08
N LEU A 93 7.58 -18.55 4.03
CA LEU A 93 6.31 -19.00 4.61
C LEU A 93 5.74 -20.13 3.75
N LYS A 94 5.70 -21.34 4.31
CA LYS A 94 5.26 -22.56 3.62
C LYS A 94 3.74 -22.57 3.44
N ASP A 95 3.26 -23.41 2.53
CA ASP A 95 1.83 -23.64 2.39
C ASP A 95 1.21 -24.18 3.69
N GLY A 96 0.05 -23.65 4.06
CA GLY A 96 -0.63 -23.92 5.32
C GLY A 96 -0.02 -23.26 6.56
N GLU A 97 1.14 -22.60 6.44
CA GLU A 97 1.83 -21.97 7.57
C GLU A 97 1.23 -20.60 7.89
N SER A 98 1.10 -20.31 9.19
CA SER A 98 0.83 -19.00 9.73
C SER A 98 1.98 -18.54 10.62
N ARG A 99 2.45 -17.31 10.44
CA ARG A 99 3.56 -16.75 11.21
C ARG A 99 3.34 -15.28 11.53
N THR A 100 3.75 -14.85 12.71
CA THR A 100 3.81 -13.44 13.08
C THR A 100 5.09 -12.80 12.56
N PHE A 101 4.94 -11.62 11.99
CA PHE A 101 6.03 -10.75 11.56
C PHE A 101 6.00 -9.44 12.33
N LEU A 102 7.16 -9.03 12.81
CA LEU A 102 7.42 -7.69 13.31
C LEU A 102 7.71 -6.80 12.10
N VAL A 103 6.94 -5.71 11.97
CA VAL A 103 6.96 -4.86 10.78
C VAL A 103 7.31 -3.43 11.15
N ARG A 104 8.32 -2.88 10.48
CA ARG A 104 8.58 -1.44 10.52
C ARG A 104 8.34 -0.85 9.15
N TYR A 105 7.66 0.29 9.12
CA TYR A 105 7.22 0.89 7.88
C TYR A 105 7.26 2.41 7.90
N ASN A 106 7.26 2.98 6.71
CA ASN A 106 6.89 4.36 6.44
C ASN A 106 5.78 4.37 5.39
N GLU A 107 4.70 5.09 5.65
CA GLU A 107 3.56 5.29 4.76
C GLU A 107 3.54 6.73 4.26
N TYR A 108 3.66 6.91 2.96
CA TYR A 108 3.74 8.21 2.31
C TYR A 108 2.65 8.35 1.26
N ASN A 109 1.83 9.42 1.36
CA ASN A 109 0.82 9.75 0.37
C ASN A 109 1.48 10.36 -0.86
N ILE A 110 1.47 9.65 -1.97
CA ILE A 110 2.09 10.12 -3.23
C ILE A 110 1.35 11.34 -3.80
N GLN A 111 0.06 11.45 -3.57
CA GLN A 111 -0.77 12.50 -4.15
C GLN A 111 -0.63 13.84 -3.42
N GLU A 112 -0.50 13.79 -2.09
CA GLU A 112 -0.36 14.97 -1.23
C GLU A 112 1.11 15.32 -0.97
N GLY A 113 2.01 14.33 -1.09
CA GLY A 113 3.44 14.55 -0.92
C GLY A 113 3.90 14.57 0.54
N ASP A 114 3.22 13.85 1.44
CA ASP A 114 3.52 13.83 2.86
C ASP A 114 3.51 12.42 3.47
N THR A 115 4.14 12.28 4.63
CA THR A 115 4.11 11.05 5.42
C THR A 115 2.85 11.01 6.28
N ILE A 116 2.02 9.99 6.05
CA ILE A 116 0.80 9.76 6.83
C ILE A 116 1.14 9.11 8.17
N SER A 117 1.99 8.07 8.14
CA SER A 117 2.27 7.24 9.30
C SER A 117 3.63 6.58 9.20
N THR A 118 4.27 6.36 10.34
CA THR A 118 5.53 5.61 10.44
C THR A 118 5.70 5.04 11.84
N ASN A 119 6.31 3.85 11.95
CA ASN A 119 6.73 3.29 13.23
C ASN A 119 8.25 3.07 13.31
N ILE A 120 9.03 3.62 12.36
CA ILE A 120 10.49 3.40 12.28
C ILE A 120 11.20 3.85 13.56
N TYR A 121 10.70 4.92 14.19
CA TYR A 121 11.29 5.51 15.40
C TYR A 121 10.50 5.17 16.68
N MET A 122 9.47 4.32 16.60
CA MET A 122 8.71 3.88 17.74
C MET A 122 9.49 2.80 18.53
N GLY A 123 9.20 2.65 19.82
CA GLY A 123 9.81 1.60 20.65
C GLY A 123 9.53 0.21 20.09
N GLU A 124 8.25 -0.09 19.85
CA GLU A 124 7.81 -1.39 19.35
C GLU A 124 7.46 -1.34 17.86
N PRO A 125 7.73 -2.42 17.09
CA PRO A 125 7.22 -2.60 15.74
C PRO A 125 5.73 -2.92 15.74
N ASP A 126 5.08 -2.82 14.59
CA ASP A 126 3.76 -3.40 14.41
C ASP A 126 3.88 -4.92 14.28
N GLU A 127 2.91 -5.64 14.81
CA GLU A 127 2.82 -7.09 14.67
C GLU A 127 1.76 -7.47 13.64
N MET A 128 2.14 -8.32 12.72
CA MET A 128 1.29 -8.78 11.64
C MET A 128 1.35 -10.31 11.51
N ARG A 129 0.22 -10.98 11.70
CA ARG A 129 0.11 -12.43 11.48
C ARG A 129 -0.24 -12.71 10.03
N VAL A 130 0.62 -13.41 9.32
CA VAL A 130 0.46 -13.78 7.91
C VAL A 130 0.23 -15.25 7.78
N THR A 131 -0.71 -15.64 6.91
CA THR A 131 -1.00 -17.04 6.56
C THR A 131 -0.82 -17.23 5.06
N ASN A 132 -0.15 -18.30 4.67
CA ASN A 132 -0.04 -18.77 3.30
C ASN A 132 -1.03 -19.92 3.06
N ASN A 133 -1.96 -19.75 2.14
CA ASN A 133 -2.87 -20.80 1.69
C ASN A 133 -2.64 -21.03 0.19
N SER A 134 -1.87 -22.03 -0.14
CA SER A 134 -1.56 -22.44 -1.53
C SER A 134 -1.06 -21.27 -2.40
N GLY A 135 -0.14 -20.46 -1.84
CA GLY A 135 0.42 -19.30 -2.52
C GLY A 135 -0.42 -18.03 -2.44
N THR A 136 -1.60 -18.09 -1.84
CA THR A 136 -2.41 -16.92 -1.51
C THR A 136 -2.14 -16.48 -0.08
N PHE A 137 -1.71 -15.23 0.09
CA PHE A 137 -1.38 -14.68 1.40
C PHE A 137 -2.53 -13.84 1.95
N SER A 138 -2.84 -14.05 3.23
CA SER A 138 -3.74 -13.21 4.01
C SER A 138 -3.06 -12.78 5.29
N ALA A 139 -3.44 -11.61 5.84
CA ALA A 139 -2.85 -11.13 7.08
C ALA A 139 -3.80 -10.30 7.92
N THR A 140 -3.49 -10.23 9.21
CA THR A 140 -4.15 -9.35 10.17
C THR A 140 -3.11 -8.71 11.08
N PHE A 141 -3.25 -7.43 11.39
CA PHE A 141 -2.50 -6.82 12.49
C PHE A 141 -3.01 -7.34 13.83
N THR A 142 -2.09 -7.63 14.73
CA THR A 142 -2.38 -8.03 16.12
C THR A 142 -2.08 -6.91 17.09
N SER A 143 -1.14 -6.03 16.75
CA SER A 143 -0.80 -4.81 17.51
C SER A 143 -0.11 -3.79 16.61
N GLY A 144 0.02 -2.56 17.07
CA GLY A 144 0.87 -1.54 16.47
C GLY A 144 0.17 -0.27 16.02
N VAL A 145 0.97 0.58 15.37
CA VAL A 145 0.56 1.95 14.95
C VAL A 145 -0.51 1.90 13.86
N MET A 146 -0.39 1.01 12.86
CA MET A 146 -1.41 0.86 11.80
C MET A 146 -2.77 0.51 12.39
N MET A 147 -2.81 -0.48 13.29
CA MET A 147 -4.05 -0.90 13.92
C MET A 147 -4.68 0.23 14.75
N ALA A 148 -3.86 0.97 15.50
CA ALA A 148 -4.33 2.09 16.31
C ALA A 148 -4.82 3.26 15.44
N LEU A 149 -4.06 3.64 14.40
CA LEU A 149 -4.38 4.78 13.53
C LEU A 149 -5.66 4.56 12.73
N TYR A 150 -5.82 3.38 12.15
CA TYR A 150 -6.95 3.05 11.27
C TYR A 150 -8.10 2.34 11.99
N SER A 151 -7.95 2.09 13.31
CA SER A 151 -8.95 1.40 14.15
C SER A 151 -9.43 0.07 13.53
N THR A 152 -8.50 -0.68 12.93
CA THR A 152 -8.80 -1.95 12.25
C THR A 152 -7.58 -2.87 12.28
N SER A 153 -7.82 -4.18 12.27
CA SER A 153 -6.77 -5.19 12.08
C SER A 153 -6.47 -5.50 10.61
N TYR A 154 -7.12 -4.80 9.68
CA TYR A 154 -6.93 -5.00 8.24
C TYR A 154 -5.51 -4.60 7.80
N VAL A 155 -4.83 -5.54 7.14
CA VAL A 155 -3.54 -5.29 6.48
C VAL A 155 -3.78 -4.93 5.02
N PRO A 156 -3.23 -3.80 4.51
CA PRO A 156 -3.32 -3.48 3.08
C PRO A 156 -2.86 -4.67 2.23
N SER A 157 -3.71 -5.14 1.32
CA SER A 157 -3.40 -6.34 0.52
C SER A 157 -2.15 -6.16 -0.34
N GLY A 158 -1.81 -4.93 -0.70
CA GLY A 158 -0.57 -4.61 -1.39
C GLY A 158 0.70 -4.96 -0.60
N TRP A 159 0.65 -4.99 0.74
CA TRP A 159 1.77 -5.38 1.59
C TRP A 159 2.10 -6.87 1.49
N LEU A 160 1.16 -7.68 0.98
CA LEU A 160 1.31 -9.12 0.85
C LEU A 160 1.95 -9.53 -0.49
N THR A 161 1.99 -8.64 -1.47
CA THR A 161 2.60 -8.88 -2.79
C THR A 161 4.02 -9.46 -2.70
N PRO A 162 4.93 -8.98 -1.80
CA PRO A 162 6.29 -9.51 -1.74
C PRO A 162 6.42 -10.91 -1.14
N PHE A 163 5.42 -11.43 -0.41
CA PHE A 163 5.55 -12.68 0.33
C PHE A 163 5.81 -13.91 -0.55
N GLY A 164 5.39 -13.88 -1.81
CA GLY A 164 5.68 -14.93 -2.80
C GLY A 164 7.16 -15.00 -3.22
N PHE A 165 7.93 -13.93 -3.00
CA PHE A 165 9.27 -13.77 -3.54
C PHE A 165 10.35 -13.66 -2.46
N LEU A 166 10.00 -13.18 -1.26
CA LEU A 166 10.94 -12.92 -0.19
C LEU A 166 11.31 -14.18 0.59
N TYR A 167 12.56 -14.17 1.02
CA TYR A 167 13.01 -14.90 2.20
C TYR A 167 13.02 -13.98 3.41
N PHE A 168 12.93 -14.53 4.59
CA PHE A 168 12.88 -13.81 5.85
C PHE A 168 13.93 -14.35 6.80
N THR A 169 14.55 -13.46 7.58
CA THR A 169 15.49 -13.81 8.64
C THR A 169 15.17 -13.03 9.89
N ARG A 170 15.62 -13.52 11.03
CA ARG A 170 15.50 -12.84 12.32
C ARG A 170 16.67 -11.91 12.60
N SER A 171 17.74 -11.97 11.80
CA SER A 171 18.89 -11.11 11.93
C SER A 171 18.53 -9.67 11.61
N THR A 172 18.60 -8.79 12.61
CA THR A 172 18.23 -7.36 12.49
C THR A 172 19.12 -6.59 11.51
N SER A 173 20.31 -7.09 11.23
CA SER A 173 21.23 -6.48 10.26
C SER A 173 20.94 -6.88 8.79
N ASN A 174 20.04 -7.85 8.57
CA ASN A 174 19.77 -8.41 7.23
C ASN A 174 18.27 -8.68 7.00
N LEU A 175 17.40 -7.77 7.46
CA LEU A 175 15.94 -7.95 7.32
C LEU A 175 15.50 -7.87 5.86
N ALA A 176 14.49 -8.65 5.50
CA ALA A 176 13.77 -8.47 4.25
C ALA A 176 13.21 -7.06 4.18
N LYS A 177 13.45 -6.35 3.07
CA LYS A 177 13.05 -4.95 2.88
C LYS A 177 12.51 -4.72 1.48
N VAL A 178 11.41 -4.02 1.39
CA VAL A 178 10.77 -3.64 0.12
C VAL A 178 10.35 -2.18 0.11
N ASN A 179 10.26 -1.60 -1.09
CA ASN A 179 9.50 -0.40 -1.37
C ASN A 179 8.31 -0.79 -2.26
N LEU A 180 7.11 -0.30 -1.92
CA LEU A 180 5.87 -0.63 -2.61
C LEU A 180 5.12 0.65 -2.96
N ILE A 181 4.71 0.83 -4.23
CA ILE A 181 3.68 1.80 -4.60
C ILE A 181 2.37 1.02 -4.65
N VAL A 182 1.46 1.33 -3.75
CA VAL A 182 0.21 0.59 -3.54
C VAL A 182 -0.96 1.49 -3.94
N PRO A 183 -1.79 1.08 -4.93
CA PRO A 183 -2.98 1.83 -5.32
C PRO A 183 -4.06 1.76 -4.22
N HIS A 184 -5.01 2.69 -4.26
CA HIS A 184 -6.11 2.78 -3.30
C HIS A 184 -6.87 1.45 -3.12
N THR A 185 -7.03 0.67 -4.19
CA THR A 185 -7.76 -0.61 -4.17
C THR A 185 -7.08 -1.70 -3.34
N LYS A 186 -5.79 -1.54 -3.04
CA LYS A 186 -4.95 -2.47 -2.26
C LYS A 186 -4.32 -1.82 -1.04
N GLY A 187 -4.67 -0.56 -0.77
CA GLY A 187 -4.20 0.24 0.34
C GLY A 187 -5.01 0.07 1.63
N THR A 188 -4.86 1.02 2.53
CA THR A 188 -5.67 1.14 3.75
C THR A 188 -7.13 1.48 3.42
N SER A 189 -8.02 1.36 4.40
CA SER A 189 -9.43 1.77 4.27
C SER A 189 -9.56 3.26 3.89
N ASN A 190 -8.70 4.11 4.46
CA ASN A 190 -8.68 5.54 4.12
C ASN A 190 -8.22 5.76 2.68
N ALA A 191 -7.14 5.09 2.25
CA ALA A 191 -6.67 5.15 0.86
C ALA A 191 -7.78 4.73 -0.11
N SER A 192 -8.51 3.67 0.22
CA SER A 192 -9.64 3.18 -0.58
C SER A 192 -10.81 4.18 -0.63
N THR A 193 -11.14 4.81 0.50
CA THR A 193 -12.24 5.77 0.59
C THR A 193 -11.95 7.08 -0.17
N TYR A 194 -10.72 7.59 -0.03
CA TYR A 194 -10.33 8.89 -0.60
C TYR A 194 -9.54 8.78 -1.92
N VAL A 195 -9.32 7.56 -2.40
CA VAL A 195 -8.70 7.23 -3.69
C VAL A 195 -7.33 7.90 -3.86
N TYR A 196 -6.38 7.51 -3.01
CA TYR A 196 -4.99 7.95 -3.12
C TYR A 196 -4.00 6.77 -3.04
N PRO A 197 -2.88 6.83 -3.79
CA PRO A 197 -1.84 5.82 -3.75
C PRO A 197 -0.84 6.12 -2.64
N CYS A 198 -0.29 5.08 -2.03
CA CYS A 198 0.77 5.21 -1.03
C CYS A 198 2.08 4.56 -1.49
N LEU A 199 3.20 5.23 -1.17
CA LEU A 199 4.51 4.59 -1.14
C LEU A 199 4.74 4.06 0.26
N TYR A 200 5.08 2.77 0.34
CA TYR A 200 5.51 2.14 1.58
C TYR A 200 6.99 1.74 1.47
N SER A 201 7.76 1.98 2.53
CA SER A 201 9.05 1.32 2.75
C SER A 201 8.87 0.40 3.95
N ILE A 202 9.05 -0.91 3.78
CA ILE A 202 8.68 -1.91 4.78
C ILE A 202 9.85 -2.86 5.02
N THR A 203 10.09 -3.19 6.30
CA THR A 203 10.93 -4.30 6.72
C THR A 203 10.10 -5.36 7.43
N PHE A 204 10.42 -6.62 7.19
CA PHE A 204 9.75 -7.77 7.80
C PHE A 204 10.75 -8.61 8.59
N GLN A 205 10.44 -8.90 9.84
CA GLN A 205 11.20 -9.79 10.71
C GLN A 205 10.27 -10.86 11.28
N PRO A 206 10.49 -12.16 11.01
CA PRO A 206 9.67 -13.19 11.62
C PRO A 206 9.89 -13.23 13.13
N GLU A 207 8.81 -13.30 13.88
CA GLU A 207 8.85 -13.47 15.32
C GLU A 207 9.47 -14.85 15.70
N ARG A 208 10.02 -14.92 16.90
CA ARG A 208 10.55 -16.19 17.44
C ARG A 208 9.39 -17.14 17.69
N SER A 209 9.33 -18.26 16.97
CA SER A 209 8.48 -19.39 17.37
C SER A 209 9.06 -19.99 18.65
N TYR A 210 8.37 -19.86 19.75
CA TYR A 210 8.64 -20.72 20.90
C TYR A 210 8.06 -22.10 20.57
N VAL A 211 8.90 -23.03 20.18
CA VAL A 211 8.55 -24.45 20.23
C VAL A 211 8.61 -24.79 21.70
N TYR A 212 7.46 -25.02 22.32
CA TYR A 212 7.44 -25.74 23.58
C TYR A 212 7.77 -27.19 23.19
N ASP A 213 9.00 -27.61 23.45
CA ASP A 213 9.31 -29.05 23.50
C ASP A 213 8.48 -29.58 24.66
N GLU A 214 7.37 -30.25 24.38
CA GLU A 214 6.66 -31.08 25.35
C GLU A 214 7.55 -32.29 25.60
N ASP A 215 8.26 -32.27 26.75
CA ASP A 215 8.98 -33.43 27.31
C ASP A 215 8.01 -34.55 27.71
#